data_739e58df5be63c011e975aee38212ce3
#
_entry.id   739e58df5be63c011e975aee38212ce3
#
_cell.length_a   1.000
_cell.length_b   1.000
_cell.length_c   1.000
_cell.angle_alpha   90.00
_cell.angle_beta   90.00
_cell.angle_gamma   90.00
#
_symmetry.space_group_name_H-M   'P 1'
#
loop_
_entity.id
_entity.type
_entity.pdbx_description
1 polymer ?
#
loop_
_entity_poly.entity_id
_entity_poly.type
_entity_poly.pdbx_seq_one_letter_code
_entity_poly.pdbx_strand_id
1 'polypeptide(L)'
;MQFPQLKTPGKHPDFVHGNDGLGNLHGRSEVGGQIEAESAAEFIVKMARQFPGEISLVGVGPMGNLALALKLEPRLPRLLKQVVVMAGTIDEPGNVSPVAEANVWNDPHAADQIFTAGCDLTMVGLDVTHRVVLKTELFERLAQQHQHPAMDSLLHAVLFYASFYDSFRSGLERGFYAHDVLAFVWLVAPELFSTRMGRIRVATEGIGNGQTMMAETHTSFQQPGWEQSRPETRACMEVDAISCEKLIGTTLTRPWLHKPLTNV
;
A
#
# COMPACT_ATOMS: atom_id res chain seq x y z
N MET A 1 -26.16 13.80 4.28
CA MET A 1 -24.77 13.66 4.75
C MET A 1 -23.89 14.40 3.79
N GLN A 2 -23.24 15.49 4.20
CA GLN A 2 -22.19 16.13 3.40
C GLN A 2 -20.96 15.23 3.47
N PHE A 3 -20.52 14.70 2.34
CA PHE A 3 -19.25 13.98 2.27
C PHE A 3 -18.12 14.99 2.42
N PRO A 4 -17.12 14.73 3.27
CA PRO A 4 -15.92 15.54 3.27
C PRO A 4 -15.34 15.57 1.86
N GLN A 5 -14.90 16.75 1.42
CA GLN A 5 -14.19 16.86 0.16
C GLN A 5 -12.93 16.01 0.27
N LEU A 6 -12.75 15.09 -0.69
CA LEU A 6 -11.47 14.41 -0.86
C LEU A 6 -10.39 15.48 -0.94
N LYS A 7 -9.34 15.36 -0.12
CA LYS A 7 -8.23 16.31 -0.16
C LYS A 7 -7.69 16.35 -1.60
N THR A 8 -7.44 17.54 -2.11
CA THR A 8 -6.63 17.70 -3.31
C THR A 8 -5.31 16.97 -3.06
N PRO A 9 -4.84 16.11 -3.96
CA PRO A 9 -3.56 15.42 -3.79
C PRO A 9 -2.50 16.42 -3.38
N GLY A 10 -1.79 16.13 -2.28
CA GLY A 10 -0.65 16.92 -1.84
C GLY A 10 0.42 16.95 -2.95
N LYS A 11 1.44 17.82 -2.80
CA LYS A 11 2.62 17.77 -3.68
C LYS A 11 3.17 16.33 -3.64
N HIS A 12 3.47 15.79 -4.82
CA HIS A 12 4.18 14.52 -4.91
C HIS A 12 5.48 14.60 -4.09
N PRO A 13 5.85 13.56 -3.36
CA PRO A 13 7.12 13.51 -2.63
C PRO A 13 8.29 13.28 -3.60
N ASP A 14 8.59 14.30 -4.41
CA ASP A 14 9.62 14.26 -5.47
C ASP A 14 10.99 13.88 -4.90
N PHE A 15 11.23 14.24 -3.63
CA PHE A 15 12.47 13.91 -2.93
C PHE A 15 12.58 12.42 -2.56
N VAL A 16 11.46 11.66 -2.59
CA VAL A 16 11.42 10.21 -2.33
C VAL A 16 11.46 9.41 -3.63
N HIS A 17 10.65 9.81 -4.61
CA HIS A 17 10.41 9.01 -5.82
C HIS A 17 10.88 9.68 -7.12
N GLY A 18 11.44 10.89 -7.06
CA GLY A 18 11.74 11.70 -8.25
C GLY A 18 10.48 12.36 -8.83
N ASN A 19 10.67 13.33 -9.72
CA ASN A 19 9.59 14.07 -10.36
C ASN A 19 8.70 13.20 -11.26
N ASP A 20 9.23 12.09 -11.74
CA ASP A 20 8.56 11.13 -12.63
C ASP A 20 8.05 9.88 -11.91
N GLY A 21 8.26 9.79 -10.58
CA GLY A 21 7.92 8.63 -9.77
C GLY A 21 8.84 7.42 -9.95
N LEU A 22 9.91 7.54 -10.74
CA LEU A 22 10.87 6.47 -11.04
C LEU A 22 12.34 6.91 -10.85
N GLY A 23 12.56 7.87 -9.95
CA GLY A 23 13.90 8.34 -9.65
C GLY A 23 14.48 9.27 -10.70
N ASN A 24 13.66 10.01 -11.45
CA ASN A 24 14.08 10.88 -12.57
C ASN A 24 14.76 10.07 -13.70
N LEU A 25 14.12 9.00 -14.16
CA LEU A 25 14.63 8.14 -15.19
C LEU A 25 14.71 8.87 -16.53
N HIS A 26 15.94 9.09 -17.03
CA HIS A 26 16.20 9.72 -18.32
C HIS A 26 15.98 8.76 -19.48
N GLY A 27 15.54 9.29 -20.65
CA GLY A 27 15.43 8.51 -21.88
C GLY A 27 14.19 7.61 -21.95
N ARG A 28 13.13 7.94 -21.21
CA ARG A 28 11.84 7.26 -21.40
C ARG A 28 11.38 7.39 -22.84
N SER A 29 11.18 6.25 -23.51
CA SER A 29 10.32 6.18 -24.68
C SER A 29 8.90 6.58 -24.27
N GLU A 30 8.17 7.24 -25.16
CA GLU A 30 6.74 7.51 -24.91
C GLU A 30 6.04 6.21 -24.52
N VAL A 31 5.28 6.27 -23.43
CA VAL A 31 4.51 5.12 -22.97
C VAL A 31 3.45 4.83 -24.04
N GLY A 32 3.63 3.73 -24.77
CA GLY A 32 2.61 3.25 -25.68
C GLY A 32 1.40 2.77 -24.89
N GLY A 33 0.23 3.32 -25.16
CA GLY A 33 -1.02 2.96 -24.51
C GLY A 33 -2.01 4.14 -24.52
N GLN A 34 -3.27 3.82 -24.32
CA GLN A 34 -4.33 4.82 -24.16
C GLN A 34 -4.79 4.84 -22.72
N ILE A 35 -5.02 6.04 -22.19
CA ILE A 35 -5.68 6.19 -20.89
C ILE A 35 -7.15 5.81 -21.10
N GLU A 36 -7.64 4.90 -20.25
CA GLU A 36 -9.06 4.52 -20.24
C GLU A 36 -9.94 5.74 -19.94
N ALA A 37 -11.12 5.78 -20.58
CA ALA A 37 -12.07 6.88 -20.40
C ALA A 37 -12.75 6.83 -19.03
N GLU A 38 -12.88 5.64 -18.44
CA GLU A 38 -13.48 5.46 -17.11
C GLU A 38 -12.45 5.77 -16.01
N SER A 39 -12.92 6.31 -14.90
CA SER A 39 -12.09 6.55 -13.72
C SER A 39 -11.71 5.23 -13.03
N ALA A 40 -10.62 5.24 -12.24
CA ALA A 40 -10.22 4.07 -11.45
C ALA A 40 -11.34 3.57 -10.53
N ALA A 41 -12.15 4.46 -9.96
CA ALA A 41 -13.27 4.09 -9.11
C ALA A 41 -14.39 3.37 -9.88
N GLU A 42 -14.73 3.85 -11.08
CA GLU A 42 -15.70 3.19 -11.96
C GLU A 42 -15.19 1.83 -12.42
N PHE A 43 -13.91 1.73 -12.78
CA PHE A 43 -13.27 0.47 -13.14
C PHE A 43 -13.33 -0.56 -12.01
N ILE A 44 -13.00 -0.15 -10.76
CA ILE A 44 -13.12 -1.03 -9.57
C ILE A 44 -14.55 -1.56 -9.44
N VAL A 45 -15.56 -0.69 -9.55
CA VAL A 45 -16.97 -1.09 -9.45
C VAL A 45 -17.38 -2.05 -10.57
N LYS A 46 -16.98 -1.74 -11.79
CA LYS A 46 -17.23 -2.58 -12.98
C LYS A 46 -16.67 -3.99 -12.79
N MET A 47 -15.40 -4.09 -12.41
CA MET A 47 -14.73 -5.37 -12.20
C MET A 47 -15.35 -6.16 -11.05
N ALA A 48 -15.67 -5.52 -9.93
CA ALA A 48 -16.31 -6.16 -8.79
C ALA A 48 -17.72 -6.69 -9.12
N ARG A 49 -18.48 -5.98 -9.97
CA ARG A 49 -19.79 -6.45 -10.45
C ARG A 49 -19.68 -7.58 -11.47
N GLN A 50 -18.66 -7.55 -12.31
CA GLN A 50 -18.43 -8.56 -13.33
C GLN A 50 -17.94 -9.90 -12.73
N PHE A 51 -17.14 -9.83 -11.66
CA PHE A 51 -16.53 -10.98 -11.00
C PHE A 51 -16.79 -10.96 -9.48
N PRO A 52 -18.07 -11.09 -9.04
CA PRO A 52 -18.42 -10.93 -7.63
C PRO A 52 -17.77 -12.00 -6.76
N GLY A 53 -17.07 -11.59 -5.72
CA GLY A 53 -16.37 -12.47 -4.79
C GLY A 53 -15.03 -13.02 -5.29
N GLU A 54 -14.57 -12.62 -6.48
CA GLU A 54 -13.31 -13.12 -7.05
C GLU A 54 -12.19 -12.11 -6.98
N ILE A 55 -12.50 -10.80 -6.97
CA ILE A 55 -11.51 -9.72 -7.02
C ILE A 55 -10.90 -9.46 -5.65
N SER A 56 -9.59 -9.61 -5.55
CA SER A 56 -8.78 -9.06 -4.46
C SER A 56 -8.24 -7.70 -4.88
N LEU A 57 -8.54 -6.66 -4.11
CA LEU A 57 -8.08 -5.30 -4.38
C LEU A 57 -6.90 -4.97 -3.47
N VAL A 58 -5.79 -4.48 -4.06
CA VAL A 58 -4.62 -4.02 -3.31
C VAL A 58 -4.49 -2.50 -3.48
N GLY A 59 -4.52 -1.79 -2.36
CA GLY A 59 -4.28 -0.35 -2.30
C GLY A 59 -2.89 -0.05 -1.73
N VAL A 60 -2.03 0.59 -2.53
CA VAL A 60 -0.65 0.95 -2.13
C VAL A 60 -0.42 2.47 -2.19
N GLY A 61 -1.49 3.23 -2.12
CA GLY A 61 -1.49 4.69 -2.12
C GLY A 61 -2.68 5.23 -1.32
N PRO A 62 -2.91 6.55 -1.32
CA PRO A 62 -4.08 7.15 -0.69
C PRO A 62 -5.39 6.54 -1.20
N MET A 63 -6.34 6.29 -0.30
CA MET A 63 -7.51 5.44 -0.56
C MET A 63 -8.67 6.15 -1.26
N GLY A 64 -8.46 7.34 -1.84
CA GLY A 64 -9.51 8.15 -2.45
C GLY A 64 -10.29 7.43 -3.55
N ASN A 65 -9.61 6.69 -4.44
CA ASN A 65 -10.29 5.92 -5.50
C ASN A 65 -11.20 4.82 -4.93
N LEU A 66 -10.76 4.12 -3.88
CA LEU A 66 -11.57 3.08 -3.24
C LEU A 66 -12.75 3.69 -2.48
N ALA A 67 -12.55 4.83 -1.78
CA ALA A 67 -13.63 5.54 -1.11
C ALA A 67 -14.69 6.05 -2.11
N LEU A 68 -14.24 6.52 -3.29
CA LEU A 68 -15.16 6.90 -4.36
C LEU A 68 -15.90 5.68 -4.93
N ALA A 69 -15.21 4.56 -5.13
CA ALA A 69 -15.85 3.31 -5.57
C ALA A 69 -16.92 2.83 -4.59
N LEU A 70 -16.67 2.90 -3.28
CA LEU A 70 -17.69 2.62 -2.25
C LEU A 70 -18.90 3.54 -2.33
N LYS A 71 -18.69 4.80 -2.69
CA LYS A 71 -19.79 5.75 -2.89
C LYS A 71 -20.62 5.42 -4.14
N LEU A 72 -19.97 4.98 -5.21
CA LEU A 72 -20.63 4.56 -6.46
C LEU A 72 -21.37 3.23 -6.33
N GLU A 73 -20.83 2.31 -5.50
CA GLU A 73 -21.41 1.00 -5.23
C GLU A 73 -21.35 0.67 -3.73
N PRO A 74 -22.39 1.00 -2.96
CA PRO A 74 -22.41 0.72 -1.51
C PRO A 74 -22.33 -0.78 -1.15
N ARG A 75 -22.61 -1.69 -2.10
CA ARG A 75 -22.47 -3.13 -1.92
C ARG A 75 -21.06 -3.63 -2.20
N LEU A 76 -20.12 -2.76 -2.60
CA LEU A 76 -18.74 -3.11 -2.94
C LEU A 76 -18.06 -4.01 -1.89
N PRO A 77 -18.27 -3.81 -0.56
CA PRO A 77 -17.71 -4.70 0.46
C PRO A 77 -18.11 -6.17 0.33
N ARG A 78 -19.27 -6.44 -0.27
CA ARG A 78 -19.80 -7.81 -0.50
C ARG A 78 -19.43 -8.35 -1.88
N LEU A 79 -19.02 -7.48 -2.80
CA LEU A 79 -18.64 -7.84 -4.17
C LEU A 79 -17.15 -8.15 -4.28
N LEU A 80 -16.30 -7.57 -3.43
CA LEU A 80 -14.88 -7.88 -3.38
C LEU A 80 -14.64 -9.14 -2.57
N LYS A 81 -13.65 -9.94 -2.98
CA LYS A 81 -13.16 -11.09 -2.21
C LYS A 81 -12.46 -10.63 -0.94
N GLN A 82 -11.57 -9.65 -1.07
CA GLN A 82 -10.84 -9.02 0.02
C GLN A 82 -10.23 -7.69 -0.45
N VAL A 83 -9.88 -6.87 0.51
CA VAL A 83 -9.12 -5.64 0.30
C VAL A 83 -7.85 -5.69 1.15
N VAL A 84 -6.71 -5.41 0.56
CA VAL A 84 -5.43 -5.29 1.26
C VAL A 84 -4.90 -3.88 1.03
N VAL A 85 -4.54 -3.18 2.10
CA VAL A 85 -4.00 -1.83 1.98
C VAL A 85 -2.63 -1.73 2.65
N MET A 86 -1.64 -1.18 1.93
CA MET A 86 -0.45 -0.67 2.58
C MET A 86 -0.80 0.69 3.16
N ALA A 87 -1.02 0.74 4.46
CA ALA A 87 -1.54 1.94 5.10
C ALA A 87 -1.38 1.89 6.63
N GLY A 88 -1.20 3.05 7.23
CA GLY A 88 -1.29 3.26 8.65
C GLY A 88 -0.19 2.61 9.49
N THR A 89 -0.37 2.75 10.79
CA THR A 89 0.49 2.17 11.83
C THR A 89 -0.31 2.07 13.13
N ILE A 90 -0.05 1.06 13.94
CA ILE A 90 -0.74 0.87 15.24
C ILE A 90 0.25 1.09 16.38
N ASP A 91 1.29 0.28 16.46
CA ASP A 91 2.26 0.29 17.56
C ASP A 91 3.60 0.93 17.13
N GLU A 92 3.86 1.04 15.82
CA GLU A 92 5.08 1.62 15.27
C GLU A 92 4.92 3.13 15.03
N PRO A 93 5.96 3.96 15.19
CA PRO A 93 5.89 5.38 14.82
C PRO A 93 5.55 5.59 13.35
N GLY A 94 4.90 6.72 13.04
CA GLY A 94 4.62 7.13 11.68
C GLY A 94 5.88 7.51 10.88
N ASN A 95 5.72 7.67 9.57
CA ASN A 95 6.79 8.08 8.66
C ASN A 95 6.63 9.50 8.08
N VAL A 96 5.45 10.12 8.24
CA VAL A 96 5.20 11.53 7.88
C VAL A 96 5.09 12.41 9.12
N SER A 97 4.50 11.89 10.17
CA SER A 97 4.48 12.51 11.51
C SER A 97 4.76 11.41 12.53
N PRO A 98 4.97 11.74 13.82
CA PRO A 98 5.17 10.71 14.84
C PRO A 98 4.07 9.66 14.93
N VAL A 99 2.87 9.96 14.42
CA VAL A 99 1.67 9.11 14.59
C VAL A 99 1.01 8.71 13.26
N ALA A 100 1.48 9.22 12.11
CA ALA A 100 0.79 9.02 10.83
C ALA A 100 1.70 8.44 9.75
N GLU A 101 1.16 7.46 9.04
CA GLU A 101 1.72 6.89 7.82
C GLU A 101 1.26 7.72 6.59
N ALA A 102 2.10 7.79 5.57
CA ALA A 102 1.94 8.67 4.42
C ALA A 102 0.62 8.50 3.66
N ASN A 103 0.19 7.29 3.36
CA ASN A 103 -1.04 7.03 2.59
C ASN A 103 -2.29 7.49 3.35
N VAL A 104 -2.32 7.20 4.66
CA VAL A 104 -3.41 7.64 5.54
C VAL A 104 -3.35 9.15 5.76
N TRP A 105 -2.16 9.72 5.96
CA TRP A 105 -1.99 11.15 6.16
C TRP A 105 -2.44 11.99 4.96
N ASN A 106 -2.20 11.46 3.74
CA ASN A 106 -2.59 12.13 2.49
C ASN A 106 -4.11 12.24 2.30
N ASP A 107 -4.88 11.20 2.69
CA ASP A 107 -6.34 11.25 2.66
C ASP A 107 -6.95 10.50 3.86
N PRO A 108 -6.92 11.10 5.06
CA PRO A 108 -7.40 10.46 6.28
C PRO A 108 -8.92 10.22 6.28
N HIS A 109 -9.68 11.03 5.54
CA HIS A 109 -11.12 10.86 5.40
C HIS A 109 -11.45 9.62 4.56
N ALA A 110 -10.75 9.41 3.44
CA ALA A 110 -10.91 8.20 2.63
C ALA A 110 -10.48 6.98 3.43
N ALA A 111 -9.36 7.07 4.16
CA ALA A 111 -8.88 5.98 5.00
C ALA A 111 -9.90 5.58 6.08
N ASP A 112 -10.46 6.53 6.84
CA ASP A 112 -11.50 6.24 7.85
C ASP A 112 -12.74 5.59 7.23
N GLN A 113 -13.15 6.03 6.03
CA GLN A 113 -14.26 5.40 5.31
C GLN A 113 -13.96 3.94 4.96
N ILE A 114 -12.75 3.62 4.51
CA ILE A 114 -12.37 2.25 4.14
C ILE A 114 -12.30 1.36 5.37
N PHE A 115 -11.68 1.81 6.46
CA PHE A 115 -11.60 1.04 7.71
C PHE A 115 -12.96 0.77 8.34
N THR A 116 -13.97 1.57 8.00
CA THR A 116 -15.34 1.42 8.52
C THR A 116 -16.35 0.86 7.50
N ALA A 117 -15.90 0.49 6.30
CA ALA A 117 -16.79 0.08 5.20
C ALA A 117 -17.34 -1.35 5.33
N GLY A 118 -16.73 -2.22 6.14
CA GLY A 118 -17.15 -3.62 6.28
C GLY A 118 -16.65 -4.55 5.17
N CYS A 119 -15.56 -4.18 4.50
CA CYS A 119 -14.81 -5.11 3.65
C CYS A 119 -14.09 -6.18 4.49
N ASP A 120 -13.79 -7.34 3.90
CA ASP A 120 -12.72 -8.20 4.43
C ASP A 120 -11.39 -7.48 4.20
N LEU A 121 -10.99 -6.66 5.18
CA LEU A 121 -9.91 -5.71 5.07
C LEU A 121 -8.69 -6.15 5.86
N THR A 122 -7.54 -6.15 5.19
CA THR A 122 -6.23 -6.31 5.84
C THR A 122 -5.40 -5.04 5.69
N MET A 123 -4.90 -4.55 6.81
CA MET A 123 -3.95 -3.45 6.90
C MET A 123 -2.53 -4.02 7.03
N VAL A 124 -1.67 -3.68 6.08
CA VAL A 124 -0.22 -3.95 6.11
C VAL A 124 0.47 -2.63 6.43
N GLY A 125 0.57 -2.33 7.71
CA GLY A 125 1.06 -1.05 8.23
C GLY A 125 2.57 -1.00 8.42
N LEU A 126 3.05 0.15 8.94
CA LEU A 126 4.47 0.33 9.26
C LEU A 126 4.95 -0.68 10.32
N ASP A 127 4.04 -1.21 11.13
CA ASP A 127 4.31 -2.25 12.14
C ASP A 127 5.08 -3.46 11.56
N VAL A 128 4.83 -3.78 10.30
CA VAL A 128 5.52 -4.88 9.59
C VAL A 128 6.43 -4.38 8.48
N THR A 129 6.08 -3.28 7.81
CA THR A 129 6.87 -2.84 6.65
C THR A 129 8.23 -2.25 7.05
N HIS A 130 8.36 -1.69 8.24
CA HIS A 130 9.65 -1.25 8.81
C HIS A 130 10.58 -2.42 9.23
N ARG A 131 10.10 -3.66 9.19
CA ARG A 131 10.89 -4.83 9.55
C ARG A 131 11.50 -5.55 8.34
N VAL A 132 11.04 -5.25 7.12
CA VAL A 132 11.54 -5.87 5.89
C VAL A 132 12.36 -4.87 5.10
N VAL A 133 13.66 -5.11 5.03
CA VAL A 133 14.64 -4.24 4.37
C VAL A 133 15.19 -4.93 3.14
N LEU A 134 14.88 -4.42 1.96
CA LEU A 134 15.53 -4.88 0.74
C LEU A 134 16.83 -4.13 0.50
N LYS A 135 17.89 -4.86 0.17
CA LYS A 135 19.22 -4.33 -0.11
C LYS A 135 19.38 -4.03 -1.61
N THR A 136 20.03 -2.93 -1.94
CA THR A 136 20.30 -2.56 -3.34
C THR A 136 21.12 -3.61 -4.09
N GLU A 137 22.01 -4.34 -3.39
CA GLU A 137 22.82 -5.42 -3.95
C GLU A 137 21.98 -6.55 -4.58
N LEU A 138 20.75 -6.78 -4.09
CA LEU A 138 19.83 -7.72 -4.74
C LEU A 138 19.52 -7.26 -6.17
N PHE A 139 19.16 -6.01 -6.34
CA PHE A 139 18.76 -5.43 -7.63
C PHE A 139 19.94 -5.25 -8.57
N GLU A 140 21.12 -4.91 -8.04
CA GLU A 140 22.38 -4.86 -8.81
C GLU A 140 22.73 -6.23 -9.40
N ARG A 141 22.64 -7.32 -8.62
CA ARG A 141 22.82 -8.68 -9.12
C ARG A 141 21.77 -9.07 -10.14
N LEU A 142 20.49 -8.72 -9.93
CA LEU A 142 19.43 -9.02 -10.87
C LEU A 142 19.66 -8.31 -12.20
N ALA A 143 20.04 -7.04 -12.21
CA ALA A 143 20.36 -6.30 -13.43
C ALA A 143 21.54 -6.89 -14.19
N GLN A 144 22.58 -7.38 -13.49
CA GLN A 144 23.71 -8.07 -14.11
C GLN A 144 23.33 -9.43 -14.70
N GLN A 145 22.42 -10.16 -14.07
CA GLN A 145 21.96 -11.48 -14.52
C GLN A 145 20.93 -11.41 -15.65
N HIS A 146 20.11 -10.40 -15.62
CA HIS A 146 19.01 -10.20 -16.57
C HIS A 146 19.24 -8.90 -17.34
N GLN A 147 19.92 -8.99 -18.49
CA GLN A 147 20.16 -7.85 -19.39
C GLN A 147 18.84 -7.43 -20.07
N HIS A 148 17.97 -6.77 -19.32
CA HIS A 148 16.66 -6.35 -19.80
C HIS A 148 16.39 -4.89 -19.39
N PRO A 149 15.92 -4.01 -20.31
CA PRO A 149 15.71 -2.59 -20.02
C PRO A 149 14.81 -2.30 -18.80
N ALA A 150 13.83 -3.18 -18.51
CA ALA A 150 13.00 -3.05 -17.32
C ALA A 150 13.80 -3.26 -16.03
N MET A 151 14.82 -4.10 -16.03
CA MET A 151 15.69 -4.31 -14.85
C MET A 151 16.60 -3.13 -14.61
N ASP A 152 17.11 -2.51 -15.68
CA ASP A 152 17.92 -1.29 -15.59
C ASP A 152 17.08 -0.14 -15.01
N SER A 153 15.84 0.00 -15.50
CA SER A 153 14.88 1.00 -14.99
C SER A 153 14.52 0.75 -13.53
N LEU A 154 14.27 -0.51 -13.14
CA LEU A 154 14.00 -0.89 -11.76
C LEU A 154 15.19 -0.60 -10.86
N LEU A 155 16.41 -0.97 -11.27
CA LEU A 155 17.61 -0.69 -10.50
C LEU A 155 17.80 0.81 -10.31
N HIS A 156 17.60 1.62 -11.37
CA HIS A 156 17.69 3.08 -11.26
C HIS A 156 16.71 3.63 -10.22
N ALA A 157 15.43 3.23 -10.29
CA ALA A 157 14.41 3.67 -9.35
C ALA A 157 14.72 3.23 -7.90
N VAL A 158 15.21 2.00 -7.73
CA VAL A 158 15.59 1.45 -6.43
C VAL A 158 16.79 2.22 -5.83
N LEU A 159 17.82 2.52 -6.62
CA LEU A 159 18.97 3.28 -6.14
C LEU A 159 18.59 4.69 -5.72
N PHE A 160 17.71 5.35 -6.49
CA PHE A 160 17.18 6.66 -6.12
C PHE A 160 16.41 6.59 -4.80
N TYR A 161 15.51 5.63 -4.66
CA TYR A 161 14.70 5.44 -3.46
C TYR A 161 15.57 5.09 -2.22
N ALA A 162 16.57 4.23 -2.38
CA ALA A 162 17.51 3.90 -1.31
C ALA A 162 18.32 5.13 -0.84
N SER A 163 18.70 6.02 -1.76
CA SER A 163 19.44 7.25 -1.40
C SER A 163 18.64 8.18 -0.48
N PHE A 164 17.32 8.17 -0.57
CA PHE A 164 16.45 8.87 0.38
C PHE A 164 16.64 8.31 1.80
N TYR A 165 16.65 6.98 1.96
CA TYR A 165 16.84 6.36 3.28
C TYR A 165 18.25 6.59 3.84
N ASP A 166 19.28 6.56 3.01
CA ASP A 166 20.66 6.87 3.42
C ASP A 166 20.76 8.28 4.00
N SER A 167 19.95 9.21 3.51
CA SER A 167 19.96 10.61 3.96
C SER A 167 19.17 10.84 5.26
N PHE A 168 18.14 10.03 5.54
CA PHE A 168 17.18 10.27 6.62
C PHE A 168 17.21 9.23 7.75
N ARG A 169 17.74 8.04 7.51
CA ARG A 169 17.81 6.95 8.51
C ARG A 169 19.17 6.28 8.49
N SER A 170 19.97 6.50 9.52
CA SER A 170 21.19 5.72 9.76
C SER A 170 20.82 4.25 10.03
N GLY A 171 21.57 3.32 9.45
CA GLY A 171 21.48 1.89 9.78
C GLY A 171 20.81 1.00 8.75
N LEU A 172 20.29 1.53 7.64
CA LEU A 172 19.76 0.71 6.55
C LEU A 172 20.83 0.22 5.56
N GLU A 173 22.03 0.82 5.58
CA GLU A 173 23.22 0.38 4.81
C GLU A 173 22.90 0.03 3.35
N ARG A 174 22.56 1.03 2.53
CA ARG A 174 22.13 0.83 1.14
C ARG A 174 20.86 -0.04 1.01
N GLY A 175 19.95 0.07 1.97
CA GLY A 175 18.67 -0.62 1.97
C GLY A 175 17.50 0.34 1.99
N PHE A 176 16.31 -0.22 1.76
CA PHE A 176 15.05 0.52 1.85
C PHE A 176 13.94 -0.40 2.34
N TYR A 177 12.91 0.18 2.91
CA TYR A 177 11.74 -0.58 3.33
C TYR A 177 10.85 -0.97 2.14
N ALA A 178 10.47 -2.24 2.09
CA ALA A 178 9.63 -2.81 1.03
C ALA A 178 8.14 -2.59 1.33
N HIS A 179 7.72 -1.34 1.56
CA HIS A 179 6.37 -1.03 2.03
C HIS A 179 5.28 -1.70 1.18
N ASP A 180 5.14 -1.32 -0.08
CA ASP A 180 4.05 -1.71 -0.96
C ASP A 180 4.08 -3.19 -1.33
N VAL A 181 5.27 -3.73 -1.52
CA VAL A 181 5.47 -5.13 -1.90
C VAL A 181 4.89 -6.07 -0.84
N LEU A 182 4.92 -5.69 0.44
CA LEU A 182 4.39 -6.53 1.52
C LEU A 182 2.87 -6.72 1.46
N ALA A 183 2.12 -5.79 0.88
CA ALA A 183 0.71 -5.98 0.62
C ALA A 183 0.46 -7.12 -0.38
N PHE A 184 1.34 -7.29 -1.37
CA PHE A 184 1.30 -8.42 -2.30
C PHE A 184 1.83 -9.71 -1.66
N VAL A 185 2.86 -9.63 -0.82
CA VAL A 185 3.34 -10.80 -0.06
C VAL A 185 2.24 -11.35 0.84
N TRP A 186 1.46 -10.50 1.51
CA TRP A 186 0.28 -10.92 2.27
C TRP A 186 -0.70 -11.75 1.44
N LEU A 187 -0.99 -11.38 0.20
CA LEU A 187 -1.91 -12.12 -0.67
C LEU A 187 -1.45 -13.52 -1.03
N VAL A 188 -0.15 -13.77 -1.12
CA VAL A 188 0.42 -15.03 -1.61
C VAL A 188 1.02 -15.88 -0.51
N ALA A 189 1.34 -15.30 0.63
CA ALA A 189 1.96 -15.95 1.78
C ALA A 189 1.52 -15.31 3.12
N PRO A 190 0.21 -15.31 3.44
CA PRO A 190 -0.32 -14.68 4.65
C PRO A 190 0.22 -15.34 5.94
N GLU A 191 0.67 -16.58 5.86
CA GLU A 191 1.30 -17.32 6.96
C GLU A 191 2.62 -16.71 7.46
N LEU A 192 3.23 -15.81 6.69
CA LEU A 192 4.44 -15.09 7.10
C LEU A 192 4.14 -13.94 8.08
N PHE A 193 2.88 -13.67 8.35
CA PHE A 193 2.45 -12.55 9.19
C PHE A 193 1.65 -13.03 10.40
N SER A 194 1.85 -12.37 11.56
CA SER A 194 0.92 -12.43 12.69
C SER A 194 0.03 -11.20 12.66
N THR A 195 -1.25 -11.39 13.00
CA THR A 195 -2.26 -10.33 12.87
C THR A 195 -3.01 -10.10 14.16
N ARG A 196 -3.54 -8.86 14.30
CA ARG A 196 -4.47 -8.46 15.36
C ARG A 196 -5.79 -8.03 14.70
N MET A 197 -6.91 -8.45 15.26
CA MET A 197 -8.24 -8.02 14.82
C MET A 197 -8.75 -6.89 15.71
N GLY A 198 -9.39 -5.91 15.09
CA GLY A 198 -10.00 -4.82 15.82
C GLY A 198 -10.65 -3.76 14.93
N ARG A 199 -11.35 -2.85 15.57
CA ARG A 199 -11.96 -1.71 14.90
C ARG A 199 -10.93 -0.61 14.73
N ILE A 200 -10.69 -0.18 13.51
CA ILE A 200 -9.73 0.89 13.22
C ILE A 200 -10.48 2.17 12.86
N ARG A 201 -10.03 3.27 13.42
CA ARG A 201 -10.46 4.62 13.08
C ARG A 201 -9.25 5.50 12.78
N VAL A 202 -9.49 6.54 12.04
CA VAL A 202 -8.46 7.51 11.65
C VAL A 202 -8.81 8.89 12.20
N ALA A 203 -7.84 9.55 12.83
CA ALA A 203 -7.96 10.96 13.16
C ALA A 203 -7.89 11.81 11.89
N THR A 204 -8.96 12.55 11.59
CA THR A 204 -9.08 13.29 10.34
C THR A 204 -8.74 14.78 10.47
N GLU A 205 -8.42 15.24 11.68
CA GLU A 205 -8.17 16.64 12.00
C GLU A 205 -7.14 16.81 13.13
N GLY A 206 -6.64 18.03 13.27
CA GLY A 206 -5.75 18.42 14.36
C GLY A 206 -4.34 17.86 14.22
N ILE A 207 -3.61 17.87 15.35
CA ILE A 207 -2.20 17.45 15.40
C ILE A 207 -2.01 15.94 15.13
N GLY A 208 -3.06 15.15 15.41
CA GLY A 208 -3.10 13.70 15.15
C GLY A 208 -3.60 13.33 13.76
N ASN A 209 -3.76 14.29 12.83
CA ASN A 209 -4.28 13.99 11.50
C ASN A 209 -3.54 12.85 10.80
N GLY A 210 -4.28 11.83 10.38
CA GLY A 210 -3.75 10.61 9.77
C GLY A 210 -3.34 9.52 10.77
N GLN A 211 -3.48 9.75 12.07
CA GLN A 211 -3.25 8.70 13.08
C GLN A 211 -4.29 7.60 12.95
N THR A 212 -3.83 6.36 12.79
CA THR A 212 -4.66 5.16 12.90
C THR A 212 -4.70 4.70 14.35
N MET A 213 -5.91 4.43 14.83
CA MET A 213 -6.16 3.97 16.20
C MET A 213 -6.94 2.68 16.15
N MET A 214 -6.55 1.68 16.92
CA MET A 214 -7.20 0.38 16.97
C MET A 214 -7.81 0.09 18.33
N ALA A 215 -9.08 -0.28 18.33
CA ALA A 215 -9.76 -0.89 19.46
C ALA A 215 -9.84 -2.40 19.22
N GLU A 216 -9.17 -3.18 20.04
CA GLU A 216 -9.20 -4.65 19.92
C GLU A 216 -10.63 -5.20 20.07
N THR A 217 -10.89 -6.36 19.47
CA THR A 217 -12.21 -6.99 19.37
C THR A 217 -12.98 -7.03 20.68
N HIS A 218 -12.31 -7.33 21.78
CA HIS A 218 -12.96 -7.51 23.11
C HIS A 218 -13.05 -6.23 23.95
N THR A 219 -12.55 -5.11 23.43
CA THR A 219 -12.60 -3.83 24.15
C THR A 219 -13.88 -3.07 23.83
N SER A 220 -14.39 -2.30 24.76
CA SER A 220 -15.52 -1.38 24.56
C SER A 220 -15.19 0.00 25.09
N PHE A 221 -15.64 1.01 24.37
CA PHE A 221 -15.45 2.40 24.74
C PHE A 221 -16.79 3.13 24.72
N GLN A 222 -16.96 4.11 25.60
CA GLN A 222 -18.19 4.90 25.68
C GLN A 222 -18.25 6.00 24.61
N GLN A 223 -17.09 6.36 24.04
CA GLN A 223 -17.03 7.40 23.01
C GLN A 223 -17.75 6.91 21.75
N PRO A 224 -18.66 7.73 21.17
CA PRO A 224 -19.28 7.39 19.89
C PRO A 224 -18.24 7.16 18.78
N GLY A 225 -18.53 6.19 17.92
CA GLY A 225 -17.62 5.82 16.84
C GLY A 225 -16.79 4.58 17.13
N TRP A 226 -16.87 4.02 18.34
CA TRP A 226 -16.17 2.81 18.78
C TRP A 226 -17.12 1.67 19.18
N GLU A 227 -18.33 1.69 18.64
CA GLU A 227 -19.35 0.67 18.93
C GLU A 227 -18.86 -0.71 18.53
N GLN A 228 -19.14 -1.73 19.33
CA GLN A 228 -18.75 -3.13 19.07
C GLN A 228 -19.35 -3.70 17.77
N SER A 229 -20.44 -3.13 17.28
CA SER A 229 -21.09 -3.52 16.03
C SER A 229 -20.37 -3.02 14.76
N ARG A 230 -19.32 -2.19 14.91
CA ARG A 230 -18.55 -1.70 13.77
C ARG A 230 -17.70 -2.81 13.16
N PRO A 231 -17.46 -2.74 11.84
CA PRO A 231 -16.58 -3.67 11.16
C PRO A 231 -15.18 -3.71 11.78
N GLU A 232 -14.60 -4.89 11.78
CA GLU A 232 -13.22 -5.10 12.21
C GLU A 232 -12.28 -5.21 11.01
N THR A 233 -11.05 -4.81 11.25
CA THR A 233 -9.94 -4.90 10.29
C THR A 233 -8.88 -5.82 10.85
N ARG A 234 -8.28 -6.61 9.99
CA ARG A 234 -7.08 -7.39 10.28
C ARG A 234 -5.86 -6.49 10.10
N ALA A 235 -5.12 -6.21 11.17
CA ALA A 235 -3.85 -5.48 11.10
C ALA A 235 -2.68 -6.47 11.21
N CYS A 236 -1.74 -6.41 10.28
CA CYS A 236 -0.49 -7.16 10.35
C CYS A 236 0.43 -6.51 11.40
N MET A 237 0.84 -7.28 12.42
CA MET A 237 1.60 -6.78 13.56
C MET A 237 3.03 -7.33 13.61
N GLU A 238 3.24 -8.55 13.10
CA GLU A 238 4.56 -9.19 13.01
C GLU A 238 4.73 -9.82 11.65
N VAL A 239 5.98 -10.00 11.23
CA VAL A 239 6.34 -10.57 9.93
C VAL A 239 7.64 -11.35 10.03
N ASP A 240 7.71 -12.50 9.35
CA ASP A 240 8.96 -13.19 9.06
C ASP A 240 9.69 -12.48 7.93
N ALA A 241 10.51 -11.49 8.30
CA ALA A 241 11.23 -10.63 7.35
C ALA A 241 12.15 -11.43 6.43
N ILE A 242 12.84 -12.44 6.97
CA ILE A 242 13.80 -13.28 6.22
C ILE A 242 13.07 -14.05 5.11
N SER A 243 11.94 -14.67 5.44
CA SER A 243 11.13 -15.40 4.47
C SER A 243 10.49 -14.47 3.44
N CYS A 244 10.07 -13.26 3.83
CA CYS A 244 9.58 -12.24 2.90
C CYS A 244 10.66 -11.80 1.90
N GLU A 245 11.85 -11.44 2.38
CA GLU A 245 12.98 -11.05 1.53
C GLU A 245 13.36 -12.17 0.54
N LYS A 246 13.39 -13.42 1.01
CA LYS A 246 13.64 -14.59 0.18
C LYS A 246 12.55 -14.78 -0.88
N LEU A 247 11.28 -14.66 -0.51
CA LEU A 247 10.14 -14.77 -1.44
C LEU A 247 10.22 -13.70 -2.53
N ILE A 248 10.45 -12.45 -2.14
CA ILE A 248 10.59 -11.33 -3.07
C ILE A 248 11.77 -11.59 -4.03
N GLY A 249 12.96 -11.92 -3.48
CA GLY A 249 14.15 -12.19 -4.27
C GLY A 249 13.95 -13.35 -5.26
N THR A 250 13.37 -14.46 -4.82
CA THR A 250 13.11 -15.62 -5.71
C THR A 250 12.04 -15.33 -6.74
N THR A 251 11.08 -14.47 -6.45
CA THR A 251 10.05 -14.06 -7.42
C THR A 251 10.65 -13.19 -8.51
N LEU A 252 11.51 -12.25 -8.16
CA LEU A 252 12.20 -11.38 -9.12
C LEU A 252 13.20 -12.12 -10.01
N THR A 253 13.71 -13.28 -9.57
CA THR A 253 14.64 -14.11 -10.39
C THR A 253 13.94 -15.07 -11.34
N ARG A 254 12.60 -15.17 -11.32
CA ARG A 254 11.88 -16.09 -12.21
C ARG A 254 11.97 -15.63 -13.68
N PRO A 255 11.95 -16.56 -14.66
CA PRO A 255 12.14 -16.26 -16.08
C PRO A 255 10.96 -15.55 -16.76
N TRP A 256 10.02 -14.96 -16.00
CA TRP A 256 8.92 -14.17 -16.56
C TRP A 256 9.41 -12.93 -17.33
N LEU A 257 10.57 -12.38 -16.98
CA LEU A 257 11.22 -11.27 -17.70
C LEU A 257 11.67 -11.64 -19.13
N HIS A 258 11.75 -12.93 -19.45
CA HIS A 258 12.16 -13.39 -20.79
C HIS A 258 10.99 -13.63 -21.76
N LYS A 259 9.74 -13.52 -21.29
CA LYS A 259 8.59 -13.58 -22.19
C LYS A 259 8.42 -12.19 -22.83
N PRO A 260 8.47 -12.08 -24.17
CA PRO A 260 8.05 -10.83 -24.81
C PRO A 260 6.64 -10.52 -24.35
N LEU A 261 6.37 -9.25 -24.02
CA LEU A 261 5.01 -8.75 -23.80
C LEU A 261 4.25 -8.97 -25.12
N THR A 262 3.69 -10.16 -25.30
CA THR A 262 2.70 -10.39 -26.34
C THR A 262 1.49 -9.59 -25.95
N ASN A 263 1.12 -8.62 -26.79
CA ASN A 263 -0.01 -7.73 -26.68
C ASN A 263 -1.20 -8.43 -26.02
N VAL A 264 -1.59 -7.93 -24.83
CA VAL A 264 -2.88 -8.20 -24.21
C VAL A 264 -3.83 -7.11 -24.65
#